data_242d3fbd4eaec2505fe6bb964b5efaba
#
_entry.id   242d3fbd4eaec2505fe6bb964b5efaba
#
_cell.length_a   1.000
_cell.length_b   1.000
_cell.length_c   1.000
_cell.angle_alpha   90.00
_cell.angle_beta   90.00
_cell.angle_gamma   90.00
#
_symmetry.space_group_name_H-M   'P 1'
#
loop_
_entity.id
_entity.type
_entity.pdbx_description
1 polymer ?
#
loop_
_entity_poly.entity_id
_entity_poly.type
_entity_poly.pdbx_seq_one_letter_code
_entity_poly.pdbx_strand_id
1 'polypeptide(L)'
;MHFTRRLLGPFVGGIAKKLDYYSQFQPSSLTIQQYLDFGRIGTAASSYTFLKNELLVRLANIMQEFSLLPPKLLQMPSSKLVSSWYAESFEDLLQFENAAAADENILKFNEALMMILKRHAHVVETMAEGLIELRENDGVDIASERGIQYFLDRFYINRISIRMLQNQHLVVFGNVLPESPRHVGCIDPACDVEAVVQDAFENARFLCDRYYLTSPSMKIEMHNAVEKGKPIKIVGVPSHLYHICFEILKNAMRATVEFHGVDDDLPDIKVYVVKGSEDLSIKICDRGGGVSRTILDRLYNYMYSTAPPPPRDGTQAPLAGYGYGLPLSRLYARYFLGDLFLVSMEGYGTDANVYLKAVPIEACEVLPIYSTSSRRNLTMGPQVADWSHHVPGQGNRPAHH
;
A
#
# COMPACT_ATOMS: atom_id res chain seq x y z
N MET A 1 -2.49 21.80 -20.37
CA MET A 1 -3.90 22.25 -20.45
C MET A 1 -4.84 21.36 -21.28
N HIS A 2 -4.42 20.66 -22.33
CA HIS A 2 -5.33 19.83 -23.14
C HIS A 2 -5.56 18.39 -22.61
N PHE A 3 -4.71 17.84 -21.76
CA PHE A 3 -4.80 16.45 -21.28
C PHE A 3 -5.79 16.25 -20.14
N THR A 4 -5.83 17.16 -19.17
CA THR A 4 -6.77 17.11 -18.01
C THR A 4 -8.24 17.16 -18.48
N ARG A 5 -8.53 17.83 -19.59
CA ARG A 5 -9.86 17.86 -20.21
C ARG A 5 -10.32 16.53 -20.81
N ARG A 6 -9.40 15.62 -21.15
CA ARG A 6 -9.74 14.30 -21.74
C ARG A 6 -10.14 13.26 -20.69
N LEU A 7 -9.61 13.35 -19.47
CA LEU A 7 -9.91 12.43 -18.37
C LEU A 7 -11.24 12.76 -17.67
N LEU A 8 -11.54 14.04 -17.52
CA LEU A 8 -12.69 14.51 -16.76
C LEU A 8 -13.99 14.57 -17.60
N GLY A 9 -13.97 14.19 -18.89
CA GLY A 9 -15.16 14.32 -19.75
C GLY A 9 -15.65 15.77 -19.80
N PRO A 10 -16.97 16.04 -19.90
CA PRO A 10 -17.54 17.37 -19.88
C PRO A 10 -17.58 17.99 -18.47
N PHE A 11 -16.83 17.48 -17.50
CA PHE A 11 -16.74 18.07 -16.16
C PHE A 11 -16.19 19.50 -16.26
N VAL A 12 -17.00 20.37 -15.78
CA VAL A 12 -16.98 21.83 -15.80
C VAL A 12 -15.57 22.40 -15.56
N GLY A 13 -15.18 23.38 -16.37
CA GLY A 13 -13.85 24.05 -16.32
C GLY A 13 -13.44 24.64 -14.95
N GLY A 14 -14.30 24.60 -13.93
CA GLY A 14 -14.02 24.95 -12.54
C GLY A 14 -13.19 23.90 -11.79
N ILE A 15 -13.50 22.62 -11.93
CA ILE A 15 -12.82 21.51 -11.23
C ILE A 15 -11.39 21.34 -11.74
N ALA A 16 -11.19 21.43 -13.06
CA ALA A 16 -9.86 21.36 -13.64
C ALA A 16 -8.90 22.43 -13.09
N LYS A 17 -9.39 23.67 -12.89
CA LYS A 17 -8.60 24.74 -12.28
C LYS A 17 -8.28 24.48 -10.81
N LYS A 18 -9.23 23.93 -10.04
CA LYS A 18 -9.01 23.57 -8.65
C LYS A 18 -8.04 22.40 -8.54
N LEU A 19 -8.15 21.39 -9.39
CA LEU A 19 -7.21 20.28 -9.45
C LEU A 19 -5.78 20.78 -9.73
N ASP A 20 -5.61 21.64 -10.74
CA ASP A 20 -4.32 22.24 -11.06
C ASP A 20 -3.78 23.09 -9.90
N TYR A 21 -4.63 23.78 -9.16
CA TYR A 21 -4.24 24.55 -7.99
C TYR A 21 -3.74 23.65 -6.85
N TYR A 22 -4.53 22.65 -6.43
CA TYR A 22 -4.17 21.78 -5.31
C TYR A 22 -3.00 20.85 -5.61
N SER A 23 -2.80 20.45 -6.87
CA SER A 23 -1.66 19.62 -7.28
C SER A 23 -0.29 20.32 -7.23
N GLN A 24 -0.26 21.65 -7.03
CA GLN A 24 0.99 22.40 -6.83
C GLN A 24 1.52 22.27 -5.40
N PHE A 25 0.69 21.86 -4.45
CA PHE A 25 1.09 21.68 -3.06
C PHE A 25 1.61 20.27 -2.82
N GLN A 26 2.58 20.18 -1.92
CA GLN A 26 3.09 18.90 -1.45
C GLN A 26 2.23 18.42 -0.28
N PRO A 27 1.89 17.12 -0.24
CA PRO A 27 1.18 16.56 0.90
C PRO A 27 2.08 16.58 2.15
N SER A 28 1.46 16.75 3.31
CA SER A 28 2.14 16.78 4.60
C SER A 28 2.41 15.35 5.09
N SER A 29 3.68 14.96 5.20
CA SER A 29 4.06 13.68 5.80
C SER A 29 3.96 13.74 7.33
N LEU A 30 3.24 12.81 7.94
CA LEU A 30 3.06 12.71 9.38
C LEU A 30 3.80 11.51 9.96
N THR A 31 4.31 11.64 11.18
CA THR A 31 4.86 10.50 11.93
C THR A 31 3.76 9.77 12.70
N ILE A 32 3.96 8.50 13.02
CA ILE A 32 3.05 7.75 13.91
C ILE A 32 2.87 8.49 15.25
N GLN A 33 3.93 9.11 15.76
CA GLN A 33 3.87 9.91 16.99
C GLN A 33 2.93 11.11 16.85
N GLN A 34 3.00 11.83 15.72
CA GLN A 34 2.10 12.97 15.47
C GLN A 34 0.63 12.54 15.36
N TYR A 35 0.36 11.39 14.74
CA TYR A 35 -0.98 10.82 14.73
C TYR A 35 -1.51 10.50 16.12
N LEU A 36 -0.67 9.90 16.98
CA LEU A 36 -1.02 9.60 18.37
C LEU A 36 -1.29 10.85 19.19
N ASP A 37 -0.36 11.82 19.15
CA ASP A 37 -0.46 13.04 19.94
C ASP A 37 -1.69 13.83 19.51
N PHE A 38 -1.91 13.95 18.20
CA PHE A 38 -3.10 14.63 17.68
C PHE A 38 -4.40 13.89 18.05
N GLY A 39 -4.42 12.56 18.01
CA GLY A 39 -5.59 11.78 18.43
C GLY A 39 -5.93 11.92 19.91
N ARG A 40 -4.93 12.21 20.77
CA ARG A 40 -5.13 12.39 22.23
C ARG A 40 -5.55 13.80 22.63
N ILE A 41 -5.01 14.82 21.97
CA ILE A 41 -5.20 16.22 22.37
C ILE A 41 -5.93 17.07 21.34
N GLY A 42 -6.10 16.58 20.13
CA GLY A 42 -6.80 17.27 19.05
C GLY A 42 -8.31 17.33 19.27
N THR A 43 -8.96 18.16 18.48
CA THR A 43 -10.43 18.32 18.47
C THR A 43 -10.97 17.98 17.09
N ALA A 44 -12.26 17.65 16.99
CA ALA A 44 -12.94 17.42 15.72
C ALA A 44 -12.80 18.64 14.78
N ALA A 45 -12.87 19.86 15.32
CA ALA A 45 -12.71 21.08 14.55
C ALA A 45 -11.30 21.27 13.99
N SER A 46 -10.26 20.98 14.80
CA SER A 46 -8.87 21.06 14.33
C SER A 46 -8.55 19.98 13.28
N SER A 47 -9.07 18.76 13.48
CA SER A 47 -8.94 17.67 12.52
C SER A 47 -9.64 17.99 11.20
N TYR A 48 -10.87 18.46 11.25
CA TYR A 48 -11.62 18.92 10.07
C TYR A 48 -10.85 19.99 9.29
N THR A 49 -10.32 21.01 9.98
CA THR A 49 -9.60 22.12 9.36
C THR A 49 -8.33 21.65 8.63
N PHE A 50 -7.61 20.69 9.20
CA PHE A 50 -6.43 20.07 8.56
C PHE A 50 -6.85 19.20 7.38
N LEU A 51 -7.77 18.25 7.62
CA LEU A 51 -8.13 17.22 6.65
C LEU A 51 -8.79 17.74 5.39
N LYS A 52 -9.68 18.74 5.49
CA LYS A 52 -10.34 19.31 4.31
C LYS A 52 -9.36 19.87 3.27
N ASN A 53 -8.21 20.36 3.71
CA ASN A 53 -7.15 20.85 2.82
C ASN A 53 -6.20 19.73 2.39
N GLU A 54 -5.72 18.92 3.33
CA GLU A 54 -4.76 17.86 3.09
C GLU A 54 -5.30 16.78 2.14
N LEU A 55 -6.56 16.37 2.30
CA LEU A 55 -7.17 15.39 1.40
C LEU A 55 -7.35 15.93 -0.02
N LEU A 56 -7.67 17.20 -0.19
CA LEU A 56 -7.72 17.83 -1.52
C LEU A 56 -6.36 17.83 -2.20
N VAL A 57 -5.28 18.10 -1.45
CA VAL A 57 -3.90 18.03 -1.96
C VAL A 57 -3.56 16.59 -2.37
N ARG A 58 -3.81 15.59 -1.51
CA ARG A 58 -3.51 14.17 -1.80
C ARG A 58 -4.31 13.65 -3.00
N LEU A 59 -5.61 13.97 -3.07
CA LEU A 59 -6.45 13.58 -4.20
C LEU A 59 -6.02 14.27 -5.51
N ALA A 60 -5.69 15.56 -5.46
CA ALA A 60 -5.23 16.27 -6.65
C ALA A 60 -3.92 15.69 -7.19
N ASN A 61 -2.96 15.37 -6.31
CA ASN A 61 -1.70 14.75 -6.71
C ASN A 61 -1.91 13.40 -7.40
N ILE A 62 -2.76 12.51 -6.84
CA ILE A 62 -3.03 11.20 -7.44
C ILE A 62 -3.79 11.33 -8.76
N MET A 63 -4.70 12.30 -8.90
CA MET A 63 -5.43 12.53 -10.14
C MET A 63 -4.51 13.06 -11.26
N GLN A 64 -3.48 13.82 -10.92
CA GLN A 64 -2.45 14.21 -11.90
C GLN A 64 -1.61 13.02 -12.35
N GLU A 65 -1.31 12.06 -11.45
CA GLU A 65 -0.62 10.81 -11.83
C GLU A 65 -1.43 10.01 -12.85
N PHE A 66 -2.76 9.92 -12.70
CA PHE A 66 -3.62 9.30 -13.71
C PHE A 66 -3.45 9.92 -15.10
N SER A 67 -3.26 11.24 -15.18
CA SER A 67 -3.11 11.93 -16.47
C SER A 67 -1.83 11.52 -17.23
N LEU A 68 -0.88 10.88 -16.53
CA LEU A 68 0.40 10.43 -17.11
C LEU A 68 0.36 8.99 -17.59
N LEU A 69 -0.69 8.23 -17.28
CA LEU A 69 -0.85 6.86 -17.73
C LEU A 69 -0.92 6.75 -19.27
N PRO A 70 -0.53 5.59 -19.81
CA PRO A 70 -0.71 5.32 -21.23
C PRO A 70 -2.16 5.54 -21.64
N PRO A 71 -2.41 6.25 -22.78
CA PRO A 71 -3.78 6.56 -23.23
C PRO A 71 -4.67 5.32 -23.37
N LYS A 72 -4.09 4.19 -23.72
CA LYS A 72 -4.79 2.92 -23.86
C LYS A 72 -5.35 2.42 -22.51
N LEU A 73 -4.54 2.46 -21.44
CA LEU A 73 -4.99 2.09 -20.11
C LEU A 73 -6.11 3.02 -19.61
N LEU A 74 -5.98 4.33 -19.86
CA LEU A 74 -7.01 5.31 -19.51
C LEU A 74 -8.34 5.11 -20.26
N GLN A 75 -8.32 4.40 -21.38
CA GLN A 75 -9.53 4.11 -22.16
C GLN A 75 -10.26 2.86 -21.66
N MET A 76 -9.62 2.03 -20.84
CA MET A 76 -10.24 0.82 -20.29
C MET A 76 -11.42 1.19 -19.37
N PRO A 77 -12.55 0.48 -19.47
CA PRO A 77 -13.76 0.75 -18.67
C PRO A 77 -13.48 0.82 -17.18
N SER A 78 -12.77 -0.17 -16.63
CA SER A 78 -12.47 -0.25 -15.20
C SER A 78 -11.51 0.84 -14.74
N SER A 79 -10.52 1.22 -15.55
CA SER A 79 -9.63 2.36 -15.24
C SER A 79 -10.37 3.70 -15.25
N LYS A 80 -11.31 3.90 -16.17
CA LYS A 80 -12.20 5.08 -16.20
C LYS A 80 -13.06 5.14 -14.94
N LEU A 81 -13.60 4.00 -14.52
CA LEU A 81 -14.45 3.92 -13.33
C LEU A 81 -13.67 4.33 -12.09
N VAL A 82 -12.44 3.81 -11.90
CA VAL A 82 -11.57 4.23 -10.79
C VAL A 82 -11.27 5.73 -10.86
N SER A 83 -10.92 6.25 -12.04
CA SER A 83 -10.68 7.70 -12.22
C SER A 83 -11.91 8.54 -11.87
N SER A 84 -13.12 8.09 -12.24
CA SER A 84 -14.36 8.80 -11.90
C SER A 84 -14.61 8.85 -10.39
N TRP A 85 -14.33 7.77 -9.66
CA TRP A 85 -14.46 7.73 -8.20
C TRP A 85 -13.57 8.75 -7.49
N TYR A 86 -12.34 8.92 -7.98
CA TYR A 86 -11.43 9.93 -7.43
C TYR A 86 -11.89 11.36 -7.77
N ALA A 87 -12.42 11.58 -8.98
CA ALA A 87 -12.97 12.86 -9.39
C ALA A 87 -14.19 13.26 -8.54
N GLU A 88 -15.16 12.36 -8.38
CA GLU A 88 -16.31 12.57 -7.49
C GLU A 88 -15.88 12.87 -6.05
N SER A 89 -14.89 12.12 -5.53
CA SER A 89 -14.41 12.31 -4.16
C SER A 89 -13.71 13.64 -3.97
N PHE A 90 -13.02 14.14 -5.00
CA PHE A 90 -12.46 15.48 -4.99
C PHE A 90 -13.56 16.56 -4.99
N GLU A 91 -14.62 16.39 -5.78
CA GLU A 91 -15.81 17.28 -5.78
C GLU A 91 -16.50 17.30 -4.44
N ASP A 92 -16.73 16.14 -3.83
CA ASP A 92 -17.36 16.04 -2.51
C ASP A 92 -16.58 16.81 -1.44
N LEU A 93 -15.25 16.79 -1.50
CA LEU A 93 -14.43 17.53 -0.53
C LEU A 93 -14.29 19.01 -0.86
N LEU A 94 -14.39 19.42 -2.11
CA LEU A 94 -14.37 20.84 -2.50
C LEU A 94 -15.50 21.66 -1.88
N GLN A 95 -16.64 21.04 -1.56
CA GLN A 95 -17.76 21.71 -0.90
C GLN A 95 -17.36 22.31 0.45
N PHE A 96 -16.38 21.73 1.11
CA PHE A 96 -15.90 22.14 2.43
C PHE A 96 -14.74 23.14 2.39
N GLU A 97 -14.20 23.47 1.21
CA GLU A 97 -13.00 24.31 1.04
C GLU A 97 -13.08 25.58 1.89
N ASN A 98 -14.19 26.32 1.78
CA ASN A 98 -14.40 27.59 2.48
C ASN A 98 -15.34 27.47 3.69
N ALA A 99 -15.81 26.27 4.03
CA ALA A 99 -16.73 26.06 5.12
C ALA A 99 -16.01 26.18 6.48
N ALA A 100 -16.62 26.92 7.42
CA ALA A 100 -16.10 27.04 8.78
C ALA A 100 -16.21 25.71 9.54
N ALA A 101 -15.37 25.54 10.58
CA ALA A 101 -15.40 24.36 11.45
C ALA A 101 -16.58 24.44 12.46
N ALA A 102 -17.81 24.48 11.94
CA ALA A 102 -19.04 24.38 12.73
C ALA A 102 -19.47 22.91 12.82
N ASP A 103 -20.15 22.53 13.91
CA ASP A 103 -20.57 21.15 14.17
C ASP A 103 -21.36 20.54 13.01
N GLU A 104 -22.27 21.32 12.40
CA GLU A 104 -23.04 20.88 11.23
C GLU A 104 -22.14 20.53 10.04
N ASN A 105 -21.11 21.34 9.76
CA ASN A 105 -20.18 21.10 8.66
C ASN A 105 -19.28 19.90 8.97
N ILE A 106 -18.88 19.70 10.22
CA ILE A 106 -18.10 18.54 10.65
C ILE A 106 -18.89 17.25 10.46
N LEU A 107 -20.17 17.24 10.83
CA LEU A 107 -21.05 16.09 10.63
C LEU A 107 -21.20 15.74 9.14
N LYS A 108 -21.50 16.73 8.30
CA LYS A 108 -21.58 16.54 6.84
C LYS A 108 -20.26 16.06 6.22
N PHE A 109 -19.13 16.54 6.75
CA PHE A 109 -17.80 16.10 6.32
C PHE A 109 -17.56 14.64 6.69
N ASN A 110 -17.94 14.21 7.90
CA ASN A 110 -17.85 12.81 8.32
C ASN A 110 -18.67 11.88 7.41
N GLU A 111 -19.90 12.31 7.05
CA GLU A 111 -20.74 11.58 6.09
C GLU A 111 -20.09 11.49 4.71
N ALA A 112 -19.51 12.58 4.22
CA ALA A 112 -18.78 12.60 2.95
C ALA A 112 -17.56 11.66 2.99
N LEU A 113 -16.76 11.67 4.07
CA LEU A 113 -15.64 10.74 4.24
C LEU A 113 -16.08 9.27 4.23
N MET A 114 -17.21 8.94 4.88
CA MET A 114 -17.78 7.60 4.86
C MET A 114 -18.24 7.17 3.47
N MET A 115 -18.86 8.08 2.72
CA MET A 115 -19.24 7.81 1.32
C MET A 115 -17.99 7.55 0.45
N ILE A 116 -16.95 8.36 0.61
CA ILE A 116 -15.67 8.20 -0.11
C ILE A 116 -15.03 6.86 0.25
N LEU A 117 -14.99 6.46 1.52
CA LEU A 117 -14.45 5.15 1.94
C LEU A 117 -15.20 3.99 1.29
N LYS A 118 -16.53 4.06 1.21
CA LYS A 118 -17.37 3.04 0.56
C LYS A 118 -17.13 3.02 -0.96
N ARG A 119 -17.11 4.19 -1.62
CA ARG A 119 -16.83 4.34 -3.05
C ARG A 119 -15.49 3.74 -3.43
N HIS A 120 -14.48 3.94 -2.58
CA HIS A 120 -13.13 3.45 -2.81
C HIS A 120 -12.87 2.02 -2.28
N ALA A 121 -13.90 1.29 -1.83
CA ALA A 121 -13.71 -0.05 -1.28
C ALA A 121 -13.03 -1.00 -2.27
N HIS A 122 -13.49 -1.03 -3.51
CA HIS A 122 -13.04 -1.95 -4.56
C HIS A 122 -12.04 -1.36 -5.57
N VAL A 123 -11.31 -0.31 -5.19
CA VAL A 123 -10.36 0.37 -6.09
C VAL A 123 -9.23 -0.57 -6.53
N VAL A 124 -8.74 -1.46 -5.65
CA VAL A 124 -7.64 -2.37 -5.98
C VAL A 124 -8.07 -3.38 -7.03
N GLU A 125 -9.21 -4.02 -6.80
CA GLU A 125 -9.79 -5.02 -7.68
C GLU A 125 -10.15 -4.41 -9.05
N THR A 126 -10.81 -3.27 -9.05
CA THR A 126 -11.25 -2.60 -10.29
C THR A 126 -10.06 -2.08 -11.10
N MET A 127 -8.98 -1.60 -10.44
CA MET A 127 -7.76 -1.24 -11.15
C MET A 127 -7.07 -2.48 -11.75
N ALA A 128 -7.07 -3.62 -11.03
CA ALA A 128 -6.57 -4.88 -11.55
C ALA A 128 -7.35 -5.35 -12.79
N GLU A 129 -8.68 -5.21 -12.77
CA GLU A 129 -9.53 -5.48 -13.94
C GLU A 129 -9.15 -4.61 -15.14
N GLY A 130 -8.92 -3.30 -14.93
CA GLY A 130 -8.47 -2.40 -16.00
C GLY A 130 -7.13 -2.79 -16.61
N LEU A 131 -6.23 -3.38 -15.84
CA LEU A 131 -4.97 -3.92 -16.34
C LEU A 131 -5.16 -5.24 -17.09
N ILE A 132 -6.11 -6.08 -16.67
CA ILE A 132 -6.50 -7.30 -17.38
C ILE A 132 -7.12 -6.93 -18.74
N GLU A 133 -8.04 -5.97 -18.75
CA GLU A 133 -8.64 -5.43 -19.97
C GLU A 133 -7.58 -4.94 -20.97
N LEU A 134 -6.56 -4.21 -20.48
CA LEU A 134 -5.45 -3.75 -21.32
C LEU A 134 -4.63 -4.93 -21.88
N ARG A 135 -4.33 -5.92 -21.04
CA ARG A 135 -3.60 -7.13 -21.48
C ARG A 135 -4.37 -7.92 -22.53
N GLU A 136 -5.68 -8.10 -22.34
CA GLU A 136 -6.54 -8.86 -23.25
C GLU A 136 -6.73 -8.13 -24.58
N ASN A 137 -6.84 -6.79 -24.59
CA ASN A 137 -7.05 -6.02 -25.80
C ASN A 137 -5.78 -5.80 -26.63
N ASP A 138 -4.64 -5.57 -25.95
CA ASP A 138 -3.40 -5.14 -26.62
C ASP A 138 -2.25 -6.14 -26.50
N GLY A 139 -2.41 -7.23 -25.78
CA GLY A 139 -1.37 -8.27 -25.59
C GLY A 139 -0.15 -7.78 -24.75
N VAL A 140 -0.32 -6.71 -23.98
CA VAL A 140 0.77 -6.10 -23.18
C VAL A 140 1.09 -6.98 -21.96
N ASP A 141 2.37 -7.32 -21.74
CA ASP A 141 2.83 -7.91 -20.49
C ASP A 141 2.95 -6.83 -19.40
N ILE A 142 1.86 -6.63 -18.65
CA ILE A 142 1.77 -5.61 -17.61
C ILE A 142 2.89 -5.72 -16.58
N ALA A 143 3.31 -6.94 -16.22
CA ALA A 143 4.34 -7.17 -15.21
C ALA A 143 5.72 -6.67 -15.67
N SER A 144 5.95 -6.50 -16.97
CA SER A 144 7.20 -5.99 -17.55
C SER A 144 7.17 -4.49 -17.85
N GLU A 145 5.98 -3.86 -17.79
CA GLU A 145 5.79 -2.44 -18.12
C GLU A 145 6.18 -1.52 -16.94
N ARG A 146 7.44 -1.10 -16.91
CA ARG A 146 8.01 -0.28 -15.82
C ARG A 146 7.20 0.98 -15.48
N GLY A 147 6.68 1.67 -16.51
CA GLY A 147 5.88 2.87 -16.31
C GLY A 147 4.58 2.60 -15.55
N ILE A 148 3.91 1.48 -15.87
CA ILE A 148 2.69 1.04 -15.16
C ILE A 148 3.03 0.62 -13.74
N GLN A 149 4.10 -0.17 -13.53
CA GLN A 149 4.54 -0.59 -12.20
C GLN A 149 4.86 0.63 -11.30
N TYR A 150 5.60 1.59 -11.82
CA TYR A 150 5.91 2.83 -11.10
C TYR A 150 4.67 3.64 -10.73
N PHE A 151 3.70 3.75 -11.65
CA PHE A 151 2.42 4.40 -11.36
C PHE A 151 1.66 3.67 -10.25
N LEU A 152 1.55 2.33 -10.32
CA LEU A 152 0.81 1.54 -9.34
C LEU A 152 1.38 1.67 -7.93
N ASP A 153 2.70 1.68 -7.78
CA ASP A 153 3.35 1.94 -6.48
C ASP A 153 2.93 3.29 -5.90
N ARG A 154 2.97 4.35 -6.70
CA ARG A 154 2.59 5.70 -6.29
C ARG A 154 1.11 5.83 -6.01
N PHE A 155 0.29 5.20 -6.85
CA PHE A 155 -1.15 5.17 -6.71
C PHE A 155 -1.57 4.47 -5.41
N TYR A 156 -1.04 3.29 -5.13
CA TYR A 156 -1.45 2.53 -3.95
C TYR A 156 -0.87 3.09 -2.65
N ILE A 157 0.35 3.61 -2.62
CA ILE A 157 0.86 4.25 -1.41
C ILE A 157 0.08 5.53 -1.08
N ASN A 158 -0.33 6.31 -2.09
CA ASN A 158 -1.20 7.47 -1.89
C ASN A 158 -2.59 7.04 -1.39
N ARG A 159 -3.15 5.96 -1.95
CA ARG A 159 -4.40 5.38 -1.45
C ARG A 159 -4.30 4.95 0.01
N ILE A 160 -3.21 4.29 0.42
CA ILE A 160 -2.95 3.92 1.82
C ILE A 160 -2.97 5.18 2.69
N SER A 161 -2.30 6.24 2.27
CA SER A 161 -2.20 7.49 3.02
C SER A 161 -3.54 8.21 3.17
N ILE A 162 -4.36 8.26 2.12
CA ILE A 162 -5.71 8.86 2.17
C ILE A 162 -6.59 8.07 3.13
N ARG A 163 -6.58 6.73 3.05
CA ARG A 163 -7.37 5.88 3.95
C ARG A 163 -6.91 5.99 5.40
N MET A 164 -5.61 6.11 5.64
CA MET A 164 -5.07 6.30 6.99
C MET A 164 -5.63 7.57 7.63
N LEU A 165 -5.61 8.70 6.92
CA LEU A 165 -6.18 9.97 7.41
C LEU A 165 -7.68 9.89 7.64
N GLN A 166 -8.43 9.34 6.69
CA GLN A 166 -9.88 9.20 6.79
C GLN A 166 -10.29 8.33 7.97
N ASN A 167 -9.69 7.14 8.08
CA ASN A 167 -10.00 6.21 9.17
C ASN A 167 -9.62 6.79 10.53
N GLN A 168 -8.45 7.42 10.65
CA GLN A 168 -8.00 8.06 11.88
C GLN A 168 -9.00 9.11 12.35
N HIS A 169 -9.46 9.99 11.46
CA HIS A 169 -10.46 11.01 11.79
C HIS A 169 -11.80 10.42 12.19
N LEU A 170 -12.30 9.46 11.40
CA LEU A 170 -13.63 8.88 11.63
C LEU A 170 -13.70 8.03 12.89
N VAL A 171 -12.61 7.38 13.28
CA VAL A 171 -12.55 6.61 14.52
C VAL A 171 -12.43 7.54 15.74
N VAL A 172 -11.51 8.52 15.69
CA VAL A 172 -11.24 9.39 16.87
C VAL A 172 -12.31 10.45 17.07
N PHE A 173 -12.80 11.07 15.99
CA PHE A 173 -13.64 12.26 16.06
C PHE A 173 -15.03 12.07 15.44
N GLY A 174 -15.21 11.04 14.62
CA GLY A 174 -16.43 10.85 13.85
C GLY A 174 -17.53 10.10 14.60
N ASN A 175 -17.20 9.34 15.64
CA ASN A 175 -18.11 8.42 16.35
C ASN A 175 -18.89 7.46 15.42
N VAL A 176 -18.34 7.20 14.22
CA VAL A 176 -19.01 6.43 13.16
C VAL A 176 -18.43 5.02 13.04
N LEU A 177 -17.15 4.86 13.36
CA LEU A 177 -16.46 3.58 13.37
C LEU A 177 -16.15 3.15 14.81
N PRO A 178 -16.21 1.85 15.12
CA PRO A 178 -15.94 1.37 16.47
C PRO A 178 -14.46 1.62 16.83
N GLU A 179 -14.26 2.21 18.00
CA GLU A 179 -12.94 2.40 18.57
C GLU A 179 -12.58 1.23 19.51
N SER A 180 -11.37 0.74 19.40
CA SER A 180 -10.85 -0.21 20.38
C SER A 180 -10.39 0.57 21.63
N PRO A 181 -10.70 0.11 22.86
CA PRO A 181 -10.41 0.86 24.09
C PRO A 181 -8.93 1.23 24.31
N ARG A 182 -8.01 0.51 23.67
CA ARG A 182 -6.56 0.76 23.76
C ARG A 182 -6.01 1.58 22.62
N HIS A 183 -6.77 1.71 21.53
CA HIS A 183 -6.29 2.37 20.33
C HIS A 183 -6.52 3.87 20.40
N VAL A 184 -5.72 4.60 19.64
CA VAL A 184 -5.97 5.99 19.30
C VAL A 184 -6.26 6.03 17.80
N GLY A 185 -7.53 5.89 17.45
CA GLY A 185 -7.95 5.70 16.08
C GLY A 185 -7.50 4.34 15.54
N CYS A 186 -6.72 4.35 14.46
CA CYS A 186 -6.17 3.16 13.81
C CYS A 186 -4.85 2.66 14.45
N ILE A 187 -4.29 3.41 15.42
CA ILE A 187 -2.99 3.12 16.00
C ILE A 187 -3.15 2.47 17.37
N ASP A 188 -2.48 1.35 17.58
CA ASP A 188 -2.32 0.73 18.90
C ASP A 188 -0.99 1.20 19.50
N PRO A 189 -1.02 1.92 20.64
CA PRO A 189 0.19 2.35 21.34
C PRO A 189 1.03 1.21 21.91
N ALA A 190 0.46 0.01 21.99
CA ALA A 190 1.10 -1.19 22.54
C ALA A 190 0.71 -2.43 21.74
N CYS A 191 0.80 -2.33 20.40
CA CYS A 191 0.47 -3.41 19.47
C CYS A 191 1.29 -4.66 19.80
N ASP A 192 0.59 -5.73 20.13
CA ASP A 192 1.17 -7.03 20.42
C ASP A 192 1.50 -7.73 19.11
N VAL A 193 2.80 -7.79 18.79
CA VAL A 193 3.27 -8.30 17.50
C VAL A 193 3.00 -9.81 17.37
N GLU A 194 3.18 -10.56 18.46
CA GLU A 194 2.92 -12.00 18.47
C GLU A 194 1.47 -12.32 18.16
N ALA A 195 0.54 -11.63 18.85
CA ALA A 195 -0.89 -11.79 18.61
C ALA A 195 -1.29 -11.50 17.17
N VAL A 196 -0.77 -10.42 16.56
CA VAL A 196 -1.06 -10.07 15.16
C VAL A 196 -0.51 -11.12 14.18
N VAL A 197 0.71 -11.63 14.41
CA VAL A 197 1.30 -12.69 13.59
C VAL A 197 0.49 -13.98 13.70
N GLN A 198 0.05 -14.34 14.91
CA GLN A 198 -0.76 -15.52 15.14
C GLN A 198 -2.13 -15.41 14.45
N ASP A 199 -2.82 -14.28 14.58
CA ASP A 199 -4.10 -14.04 13.89
C ASP A 199 -3.94 -14.13 12.36
N ALA A 200 -2.86 -13.57 11.83
CA ALA A 200 -2.56 -13.64 10.40
C ALA A 200 -2.29 -15.09 9.96
N PHE A 201 -1.58 -15.86 10.77
CA PHE A 201 -1.32 -17.27 10.51
C PHE A 201 -2.61 -18.10 10.50
N GLU A 202 -3.46 -18.00 11.53
CA GLU A 202 -4.69 -18.77 11.61
C GLU A 202 -5.63 -18.48 10.43
N ASN A 203 -5.74 -17.22 10.01
CA ASN A 203 -6.54 -16.87 8.84
C ASN A 203 -5.93 -17.35 7.51
N ALA A 204 -4.59 -17.30 7.36
CA ALA A 204 -3.91 -17.86 6.19
C ALA A 204 -4.05 -19.39 6.15
N ARG A 205 -3.92 -20.06 7.32
CA ARG A 205 -4.12 -21.48 7.49
C ARG A 205 -5.53 -21.92 7.12
N PHE A 206 -6.55 -21.20 7.59
CA PHE A 206 -7.94 -21.48 7.22
C PHE A 206 -8.16 -21.46 5.70
N LEU A 207 -7.56 -20.51 5.00
CA LEU A 207 -7.64 -20.46 3.53
C LEU A 207 -6.86 -21.60 2.87
N CYS A 208 -5.67 -21.94 3.38
CA CYS A 208 -4.86 -23.04 2.88
C CYS A 208 -5.56 -24.39 3.04
N ASP A 209 -6.10 -24.65 4.24
CA ASP A 209 -6.88 -25.87 4.54
C ASP A 209 -8.13 -25.97 3.64
N ARG A 210 -8.79 -24.85 3.39
CA ARG A 210 -9.95 -24.84 2.49
C ARG A 210 -9.59 -25.14 1.04
N TYR A 211 -8.40 -24.76 0.60
CA TYR A 211 -7.98 -24.91 -0.81
C TYR A 211 -7.25 -26.23 -1.06
N TYR A 212 -6.34 -26.64 -0.16
CA TYR A 212 -5.50 -27.84 -0.31
C TYR A 212 -5.90 -28.98 0.60
N LEU A 213 -6.83 -28.79 1.54
CA LEU A 213 -7.23 -29.74 2.60
C LEU A 213 -6.09 -30.07 3.60
N THR A 214 -5.00 -29.31 3.56
CA THR A 214 -3.83 -29.42 4.43
C THR A 214 -3.10 -28.09 4.52
N SER A 215 -2.32 -27.91 5.59
CA SER A 215 -1.47 -26.72 5.76
C SER A 215 -0.28 -27.02 6.67
N PRO A 216 0.88 -26.36 6.46
CA PRO A 216 2.02 -26.45 7.36
C PRO A 216 1.73 -25.78 8.71
N SER A 217 2.35 -26.32 9.76
CA SER A 217 2.37 -25.69 11.09
C SER A 217 3.32 -24.49 11.12
N MET A 218 3.19 -23.64 12.16
CA MET A 218 4.09 -22.51 12.40
C MET A 218 4.87 -22.68 13.69
N LYS A 219 6.16 -22.33 13.65
CA LYS A 219 7.00 -22.14 14.82
C LYS A 219 7.44 -20.69 14.90
N ILE A 220 7.07 -20.00 15.97
CA ILE A 220 7.43 -18.62 16.22
C ILE A 220 8.50 -18.51 17.31
N GLU A 221 9.54 -17.73 17.04
CA GLU A 221 10.60 -17.38 17.97
C GLU A 221 10.65 -15.87 18.18
N MET A 222 10.50 -15.43 19.43
CA MET A 222 10.43 -14.02 19.82
C MET A 222 11.72 -13.60 20.53
N HIS A 223 12.37 -12.56 20.04
CA HIS A 223 13.58 -12.01 20.68
C HIS A 223 13.45 -10.51 20.90
N ASN A 224 13.23 -10.10 22.16
CA ASN A 224 13.21 -8.71 22.55
C ASN A 224 14.62 -8.31 23.06
N ALA A 225 15.39 -7.64 22.18
CA ALA A 225 16.76 -7.23 22.52
C ALA A 225 16.79 -6.01 23.46
N VAL A 226 15.72 -5.21 23.51
CA VAL A 226 15.61 -4.02 24.36
C VAL A 226 15.19 -4.40 25.78
N GLU A 227 14.16 -5.25 25.90
CA GLU A 227 13.60 -5.67 27.16
C GLU A 227 13.56 -7.21 27.22
N LYS A 228 14.70 -7.81 27.62
CA LYS A 228 14.86 -9.27 27.63
C LYS A 228 13.74 -9.95 28.43
N GLY A 229 13.12 -10.96 27.82
CA GLY A 229 12.06 -11.77 28.43
C GLY A 229 10.68 -11.11 28.51
N LYS A 230 10.51 -9.88 28.00
CA LYS A 230 9.20 -9.25 27.89
C LYS A 230 8.59 -9.45 26.49
N PRO A 231 7.23 -9.48 26.39
CA PRO A 231 6.55 -9.52 25.11
C PRO A 231 6.96 -8.37 24.19
N ILE A 232 6.98 -8.61 22.88
CA ILE A 232 7.31 -7.59 21.90
C ILE A 232 6.07 -6.75 21.63
N LYS A 233 6.12 -5.49 22.05
CA LYS A 233 5.11 -4.48 21.76
C LYS A 233 5.74 -3.30 21.05
N ILE A 234 5.03 -2.77 20.05
CA ILE A 234 5.42 -1.56 19.30
C ILE A 234 4.24 -0.60 19.23
N VAL A 235 4.52 0.65 18.95
CA VAL A 235 3.50 1.60 18.51
C VAL A 235 3.32 1.41 17.01
N GLY A 236 2.12 1.05 16.56
CA GLY A 236 1.91 0.78 15.14
C GLY A 236 0.45 0.66 14.74
N VAL A 237 0.24 0.37 13.48
CA VAL A 237 -1.09 0.14 12.89
C VAL A 237 -1.28 -1.37 12.74
N PRO A 238 -2.06 -2.05 13.63
CA PRO A 238 -2.18 -3.50 13.61
C PRO A 238 -2.68 -4.07 12.28
N SER A 239 -3.58 -3.35 11.59
CA SER A 239 -4.10 -3.79 10.29
C SER A 239 -3.05 -3.80 9.18
N HIS A 240 -2.05 -2.90 9.22
CA HIS A 240 -0.95 -2.92 8.27
C HIS A 240 -0.03 -4.12 8.52
N LEU A 241 0.34 -4.35 9.77
CA LEU A 241 1.15 -5.50 10.17
C LEU A 241 0.45 -6.83 9.83
N TYR A 242 -0.85 -6.91 10.16
CA TYR A 242 -1.67 -8.07 9.82
C TYR A 242 -1.67 -8.34 8.31
N HIS A 243 -1.91 -7.33 7.48
CA HIS A 243 -1.94 -7.51 6.03
C HIS A 243 -0.60 -8.04 5.49
N ILE A 244 0.52 -7.46 5.96
CA ILE A 244 1.86 -7.89 5.56
C ILE A 244 2.08 -9.37 5.92
N CYS A 245 1.85 -9.74 7.19
CA CYS A 245 2.06 -11.10 7.67
C CYS A 245 1.12 -12.09 6.98
N PHE A 246 -0.16 -11.75 6.82
CA PHE A 246 -1.16 -12.59 6.18
C PHE A 246 -0.79 -12.95 4.73
N GLU A 247 -0.41 -11.96 3.92
CA GLU A 247 -0.04 -12.21 2.52
C GLU A 247 1.24 -13.03 2.38
N ILE A 248 2.24 -12.79 3.25
CA ILE A 248 3.49 -13.55 3.23
C ILE A 248 3.24 -15.00 3.70
N LEU A 249 2.53 -15.19 4.80
CA LEU A 249 2.21 -16.52 5.35
C LEU A 249 1.38 -17.34 4.36
N LYS A 250 0.40 -16.73 3.72
CA LYS A 250 -0.41 -17.35 2.67
C LYS A 250 0.45 -17.84 1.50
N ASN A 251 1.41 -17.02 1.05
CA ASN A 251 2.34 -17.38 -0.02
C ASN A 251 3.29 -18.50 0.42
N ALA A 252 3.81 -18.45 1.65
CA ALA A 252 4.69 -19.46 2.23
C ALA A 252 3.98 -20.82 2.38
N MET A 253 2.73 -20.82 2.87
CA MET A 253 1.92 -22.04 2.98
C MET A 253 1.65 -22.66 1.62
N ARG A 254 1.23 -21.83 0.65
CA ARG A 254 0.99 -22.27 -0.73
C ARG A 254 2.23 -22.91 -1.33
N ALA A 255 3.39 -22.24 -1.26
CA ALA A 255 4.63 -22.72 -1.82
C ALA A 255 5.05 -24.05 -1.17
N THR A 256 4.90 -24.17 0.15
CA THR A 256 5.23 -25.40 0.90
C THR A 256 4.35 -26.59 0.46
N VAL A 257 3.03 -26.39 0.37
CA VAL A 257 2.12 -27.46 -0.06
C VAL A 257 2.32 -27.84 -1.51
N GLU A 258 2.49 -26.86 -2.42
CA GLU A 258 2.72 -27.12 -3.84
C GLU A 258 4.06 -27.86 -4.10
N PHE A 259 5.09 -27.62 -3.29
CA PHE A 259 6.39 -28.24 -3.44
C PHE A 259 6.49 -29.66 -2.86
N HIS A 260 5.91 -29.90 -1.65
CA HIS A 260 5.99 -31.17 -0.96
C HIS A 260 4.84 -32.13 -1.29
N GLY A 261 3.69 -31.57 -1.75
CA GLY A 261 2.47 -32.35 -1.96
C GLY A 261 1.56 -32.35 -0.74
N VAL A 262 0.31 -32.83 -0.94
CA VAL A 262 -0.74 -32.79 0.10
C VAL A 262 -0.70 -33.99 1.04
N ASP A 263 -0.02 -35.06 0.65
CA ASP A 263 0.00 -36.35 1.36
C ASP A 263 1.24 -36.53 2.26
N ASP A 264 2.21 -35.59 2.18
CA ASP A 264 3.46 -35.65 2.94
C ASP A 264 3.38 -34.82 4.24
N ASP A 265 4.27 -35.14 5.20
CA ASP A 265 4.50 -34.31 6.38
C ASP A 265 5.12 -32.99 5.96
N LEU A 266 4.32 -31.92 6.04
CA LEU A 266 4.75 -30.57 5.63
C LEU A 266 5.74 -29.98 6.63
N PRO A 267 6.86 -29.40 6.18
CA PRO A 267 7.80 -28.71 7.07
C PRO A 267 7.16 -27.44 7.65
N ASP A 268 7.46 -27.17 8.93
CA ASP A 268 6.96 -25.99 9.62
C ASP A 268 7.44 -24.68 8.94
N ILE A 269 6.54 -23.70 8.86
CA ILE A 269 6.93 -22.31 8.60
C ILE A 269 7.56 -21.74 9.86
N LYS A 270 8.77 -21.21 9.76
CA LYS A 270 9.48 -20.60 10.88
C LYS A 270 9.35 -19.09 10.82
N VAL A 271 8.93 -18.49 11.93
CA VAL A 271 8.79 -17.04 12.07
C VAL A 271 9.71 -16.55 13.19
N TYR A 272 10.59 -15.64 12.85
CA TYR A 272 11.48 -14.98 13.82
C TYR A 272 11.06 -13.53 13.95
N VAL A 273 10.77 -13.09 15.17
CA VAL A 273 10.41 -11.70 15.48
C VAL A 273 11.46 -11.13 16.41
N VAL A 274 12.14 -10.12 15.98
CA VAL A 274 13.23 -9.47 16.73
C VAL A 274 12.93 -7.98 16.88
N LYS A 275 12.86 -7.49 18.12
CA LYS A 275 12.77 -6.07 18.41
C LYS A 275 14.13 -5.55 18.84
N GLY A 276 14.70 -4.67 18.01
CA GLY A 276 15.86 -3.85 18.35
C GLY A 276 15.45 -2.49 18.94
N SER A 277 16.43 -1.61 19.12
CA SER A 277 16.21 -0.23 19.59
C SER A 277 15.52 0.66 18.57
N GLU A 278 15.78 0.44 17.28
CA GLU A 278 15.29 1.28 16.17
C GLU A 278 14.25 0.57 15.32
N ASP A 279 14.44 -0.75 15.10
CA ASP A 279 13.65 -1.52 14.15
C ASP A 279 13.01 -2.75 14.80
N LEU A 280 11.83 -3.11 14.31
CA LEU A 280 11.22 -4.42 14.44
C LEU A 280 11.50 -5.21 13.16
N SER A 281 12.09 -6.39 13.28
CA SER A 281 12.34 -7.31 12.17
C SER A 281 11.46 -8.55 12.31
N ILE A 282 10.76 -8.91 11.24
CA ILE A 282 9.99 -10.15 11.16
C ILE A 282 10.50 -10.93 9.96
N LYS A 283 10.98 -12.15 10.22
CA LYS A 283 11.46 -13.06 9.18
C LYS A 283 10.57 -14.29 9.13
N ILE A 284 9.99 -14.55 7.97
CA ILE A 284 9.12 -15.70 7.71
C ILE A 284 9.86 -16.61 6.70
N CYS A 285 10.15 -17.85 7.12
CA CYS A 285 10.92 -18.80 6.33
C CYS A 285 10.04 -20.00 5.94
N ASP A 286 9.95 -20.27 4.67
CA ASP A 286 9.31 -21.48 4.13
C ASP A 286 10.34 -22.49 3.58
N ARG A 287 9.86 -23.67 3.25
CA ARG A 287 10.58 -24.75 2.57
C ARG A 287 9.88 -25.14 1.28
N GLY A 288 9.26 -24.17 0.62
CA GLY A 288 8.47 -24.34 -0.61
C GLY A 288 9.27 -24.37 -1.90
N GLY A 289 10.52 -24.88 -1.87
CA GLY A 289 11.35 -25.06 -3.07
C GLY A 289 11.98 -23.76 -3.60
N GLY A 290 11.63 -22.61 -3.07
CA GLY A 290 12.19 -21.32 -3.47
C GLY A 290 11.93 -20.93 -4.93
N VAL A 291 12.52 -19.82 -5.35
CA VAL A 291 12.42 -19.30 -6.71
C VAL A 291 13.81 -18.93 -7.24
N SER A 292 13.99 -19.02 -8.57
CA SER A 292 15.24 -18.64 -9.21
C SER A 292 15.51 -17.12 -9.07
N ARG A 293 16.80 -16.74 -9.09
CA ARG A 293 17.22 -15.34 -8.98
C ARG A 293 16.60 -14.45 -10.07
N THR A 294 16.38 -15.00 -11.26
CA THR A 294 15.78 -14.28 -12.39
C THR A 294 14.32 -13.92 -12.19
N ILE A 295 13.61 -14.69 -11.37
CA ILE A 295 12.17 -14.47 -11.07
C ILE A 295 12.01 -13.56 -9.86
N LEU A 296 12.94 -13.59 -8.91
CA LEU A 296 12.82 -12.94 -7.61
C LEU A 296 12.42 -11.45 -7.69
N ASP A 297 13.06 -10.69 -8.59
CA ASP A 297 12.77 -9.27 -8.75
C ASP A 297 11.38 -9.02 -9.36
N ARG A 298 10.86 -9.97 -10.15
CA ARG A 298 9.52 -9.89 -10.77
C ARG A 298 8.38 -10.15 -9.79
N LEU A 299 8.66 -10.81 -8.65
CA LEU A 299 7.63 -11.08 -7.62
C LEU A 299 7.07 -9.78 -7.00
N TYR A 300 7.80 -8.67 -7.07
CA TYR A 300 7.33 -7.37 -6.60
C TYR A 300 6.51 -6.60 -7.63
N ASN A 301 6.35 -7.14 -8.83
CA ASN A 301 5.59 -6.49 -9.89
C ASN A 301 4.11 -6.87 -9.79
N TYR A 302 3.24 -5.89 -9.89
CA TYR A 302 1.79 -6.10 -9.98
C TYR A 302 1.46 -6.95 -11.20
N MET A 303 0.43 -7.76 -11.08
CA MET A 303 -0.04 -8.71 -12.11
C MET A 303 0.95 -9.86 -12.40
N TYR A 304 2.07 -9.96 -11.68
CA TYR A 304 2.92 -11.12 -11.74
C TYR A 304 2.50 -12.15 -10.67
N SER A 305 2.13 -13.33 -11.11
CA SER A 305 1.77 -14.44 -10.22
C SER A 305 2.24 -15.77 -10.83
N THR A 306 2.74 -16.65 -9.98
CA THR A 306 3.02 -18.06 -10.32
C THR A 306 1.79 -18.95 -10.05
N ALA A 307 0.74 -18.40 -9.43
CA ALA A 307 -0.50 -19.09 -9.18
C ALA A 307 -1.37 -19.14 -10.46
N PRO A 308 -2.21 -20.17 -10.61
CA PRO A 308 -3.22 -20.17 -11.64
C PRO A 308 -4.17 -18.97 -11.47
N PRO A 309 -4.70 -18.41 -12.57
CA PRO A 309 -5.64 -17.31 -12.50
C PRO A 309 -6.87 -17.70 -11.67
N PRO A 310 -7.42 -16.78 -10.84
CA PRO A 310 -8.61 -17.08 -10.05
C PRO A 310 -9.80 -17.42 -10.96
N PRO A 311 -10.68 -18.35 -10.53
CA PRO A 311 -11.87 -18.69 -11.30
C PRO A 311 -12.77 -17.45 -11.46
N ARG A 312 -13.30 -17.25 -12.69
CA ARG A 312 -14.13 -16.08 -13.03
C ARG A 312 -15.53 -16.10 -12.38
N ASP A 313 -15.94 -17.20 -11.85
CA ASP A 313 -17.29 -17.47 -11.30
C ASP A 313 -17.46 -17.07 -9.83
N GLY A 314 -16.45 -16.53 -9.18
CA GLY A 314 -16.55 -15.99 -7.80
C GLY A 314 -16.91 -17.01 -6.72
N THR A 315 -16.96 -18.33 -7.05
CA THR A 315 -17.42 -19.39 -6.14
C THR A 315 -16.44 -19.74 -5.03
N GLN A 316 -15.16 -19.36 -5.19
CA GLN A 316 -14.13 -19.56 -4.15
C GLN A 316 -13.24 -18.33 -4.04
N ALA A 317 -13.01 -17.85 -2.80
CA ALA A 317 -11.96 -16.86 -2.56
C ALA A 317 -10.60 -17.50 -2.89
N PRO A 318 -9.85 -16.99 -3.88
CA PRO A 318 -8.61 -17.61 -4.29
C PRO A 318 -7.55 -17.46 -3.18
N LEU A 319 -6.79 -18.53 -2.93
CA LEU A 319 -5.64 -18.47 -2.00
C LEU A 319 -4.57 -17.50 -2.52
N ALA A 320 -4.42 -17.40 -3.84
CA ALA A 320 -3.58 -16.42 -4.51
C ALA A 320 -4.40 -15.67 -5.56
N GLY A 321 -4.26 -14.35 -5.59
CA GLY A 321 -5.01 -13.47 -6.47
C GLY A 321 -4.23 -13.00 -7.69
N TYR A 322 -4.50 -11.79 -8.12
CA TYR A 322 -3.96 -11.16 -9.33
C TYR A 322 -2.47 -10.74 -9.25
N GLY A 323 -1.68 -11.25 -8.28
CA GLY A 323 -0.28 -10.84 -8.10
C GLY A 323 -0.13 -9.49 -7.39
N TYR A 324 -1.03 -9.18 -6.45
CA TYR A 324 -1.03 -7.93 -5.69
C TYR A 324 -0.53 -8.07 -4.25
N GLY A 325 -0.56 -9.28 -3.68
CA GLY A 325 -0.26 -9.49 -2.27
C GLY A 325 1.12 -8.98 -1.85
N LEU A 326 2.16 -9.44 -2.53
CA LEU A 326 3.54 -9.06 -2.19
C LEU A 326 3.86 -7.58 -2.49
N PRO A 327 3.52 -7.01 -3.66
CA PRO A 327 3.71 -5.58 -3.92
C PRO A 327 3.01 -4.69 -2.89
N LEU A 328 1.75 -4.94 -2.57
CA LEU A 328 1.01 -4.16 -1.58
C LEU A 328 1.58 -4.34 -0.17
N SER A 329 1.96 -5.54 0.24
CA SER A 329 2.61 -5.78 1.53
C SER A 329 3.90 -4.97 1.66
N ARG A 330 4.69 -4.88 0.59
CA ARG A 330 5.88 -4.03 0.56
C ARG A 330 5.55 -2.56 0.70
N LEU A 331 4.48 -2.07 0.05
CA LEU A 331 4.03 -0.69 0.22
C LEU A 331 3.56 -0.39 1.64
N TYR A 332 2.83 -1.30 2.28
CA TYR A 332 2.45 -1.15 3.69
C TYR A 332 3.67 -1.06 4.61
N ALA A 333 4.70 -1.87 4.38
CA ALA A 333 5.95 -1.76 5.13
C ALA A 333 6.64 -0.42 4.87
N ARG A 334 6.75 -0.01 3.60
CA ARG A 334 7.41 1.23 3.18
C ARG A 334 6.67 2.50 3.59
N TYR A 335 5.38 2.41 3.81
CA TYR A 335 4.57 3.58 4.13
C TYR A 335 5.08 4.35 5.34
N PHE A 336 5.60 3.65 6.35
CA PHE A 336 6.25 4.24 7.52
C PHE A 336 7.76 3.95 7.60
N LEU A 337 8.46 4.09 6.47
CA LEU A 337 9.92 3.95 6.36
C LEU A 337 10.47 2.56 6.73
N GLY A 338 9.65 1.51 6.63
CA GLY A 338 10.11 0.13 6.63
C GLY A 338 10.44 -0.39 5.23
N ASP A 339 10.65 -1.70 5.09
CA ASP A 339 10.72 -2.39 3.79
C ASP A 339 10.39 -3.88 3.95
N LEU A 340 10.16 -4.55 2.82
CA LEU A 340 9.98 -5.99 2.70
C LEU A 340 10.84 -6.49 1.55
N PHE A 341 11.65 -7.50 1.80
CA PHE A 341 12.44 -8.16 0.76
C PHE A 341 12.53 -9.68 0.97
N LEU A 342 12.72 -10.38 -0.13
CA LEU A 342 12.82 -11.82 -0.18
C LEU A 342 14.27 -12.26 -0.41
N VAL A 343 14.68 -13.30 0.28
CA VAL A 343 15.90 -14.05 0.01
C VAL A 343 15.48 -15.48 -0.31
N SER A 344 15.74 -15.95 -1.53
CA SER A 344 15.28 -17.24 -1.98
C SER A 344 16.42 -18.10 -2.47
N MET A 345 16.36 -19.38 -2.17
CA MET A 345 17.28 -20.43 -2.62
C MET A 345 16.47 -21.46 -3.42
N GLU A 346 16.69 -21.47 -4.74
CA GLU A 346 16.03 -22.41 -5.66
C GLU A 346 16.32 -23.87 -5.27
N GLY A 347 15.28 -24.68 -5.22
CA GLY A 347 15.32 -26.07 -4.72
C GLY A 347 15.22 -26.21 -3.22
N TYR A 348 15.11 -25.11 -2.44
CA TYR A 348 15.08 -25.18 -0.97
C TYR A 348 13.92 -24.39 -0.34
N GLY A 349 13.88 -23.08 -0.49
CA GLY A 349 12.83 -22.26 0.14
C GLY A 349 13.08 -20.76 0.05
N THR A 350 12.16 -19.98 0.65
CA THR A 350 12.22 -18.53 0.66
C THR A 350 12.14 -17.98 2.08
N ASP A 351 12.97 -16.98 2.34
CA ASP A 351 12.95 -16.16 3.55
C ASP A 351 12.40 -14.77 3.20
N ALA A 352 11.23 -14.42 3.71
CA ALA A 352 10.65 -13.08 3.62
C ALA A 352 11.05 -12.26 4.84
N ASN A 353 11.69 -11.12 4.63
CA ASN A 353 12.21 -10.25 5.67
C ASN A 353 11.45 -8.92 5.65
N VAL A 354 10.77 -8.61 6.75
CA VAL A 354 10.03 -7.36 6.97
C VAL A 354 10.74 -6.54 8.01
N TYR A 355 10.98 -5.26 7.71
CA TYR A 355 11.53 -4.28 8.64
C TYR A 355 10.51 -3.17 8.85
N LEU A 356 10.21 -2.86 10.10
CA LEU A 356 9.34 -1.76 10.49
C LEU A 356 10.05 -0.90 11.54
N LYS A 357 9.81 0.39 11.53
CA LYS A 357 10.33 1.29 12.56
C LYS A 357 9.68 0.98 13.92
N ALA A 358 10.50 0.72 14.94
CA ALA A 358 10.04 0.52 16.31
C ALA A 358 9.88 1.83 17.08
N VAL A 359 10.49 2.93 16.59
CA VAL A 359 10.45 4.27 17.18
C VAL A 359 9.40 5.13 16.47
N PRO A 360 8.29 5.51 17.14
CA PRO A 360 7.17 6.18 16.48
C PRO A 360 7.49 7.55 15.87
N ILE A 361 8.47 8.28 16.42
CA ILE A 361 8.89 9.58 15.90
C ILE A 361 9.67 9.46 14.59
N GLU A 362 10.29 8.29 14.35
CA GLU A 362 11.04 8.02 13.12
C GLU A 362 10.15 7.40 12.03
N ALA A 363 9.02 6.82 12.42
CA ALA A 363 8.06 6.20 11.52
C ALA A 363 7.22 7.28 10.81
N CYS A 364 7.79 7.89 9.77
CA CYS A 364 7.18 8.97 8.98
C CYS A 364 6.54 8.43 7.70
N GLU A 365 5.40 8.99 7.30
CA GLU A 365 4.75 8.67 6.03
C GLU A 365 5.65 8.92 4.83
N VAL A 366 5.74 7.95 3.93
CA VAL A 366 6.33 8.12 2.60
C VAL A 366 5.23 8.45 1.61
N LEU A 367 5.18 9.71 1.19
CA LEU A 367 4.15 10.20 0.28
C LEU A 367 4.73 10.50 -1.10
N PRO A 368 4.08 10.06 -2.19
CA PRO A 368 4.50 10.42 -3.52
C PRO A 368 4.19 11.89 -3.81
N ILE A 369 5.17 12.62 -4.31
CA ILE A 369 5.02 14.02 -4.70
C ILE A 369 4.95 14.06 -6.23
N TYR A 370 3.89 14.64 -6.77
CA TYR A 370 3.79 14.89 -8.21
C TYR A 370 4.86 15.91 -8.65
N SER A 371 5.68 15.54 -9.61
CA SER A 371 6.71 16.42 -10.15
C SER A 371 7.00 16.10 -11.62
N THR A 372 7.69 17.01 -12.30
CA THR A 372 8.15 16.80 -13.68
C THR A 372 9.12 15.61 -13.80
N SER A 373 9.86 15.30 -12.72
CA SER A 373 10.72 14.11 -12.63
C SER A 373 9.91 12.82 -12.58
N SER A 374 8.77 12.80 -11.89
CA SER A 374 7.83 11.68 -11.88
C SER A 374 7.34 11.35 -13.28
N ARG A 375 7.07 12.36 -14.11
CA ARG A 375 6.67 12.19 -15.51
C ARG A 375 7.76 11.48 -16.32
N ARG A 376 9.05 11.83 -16.12
CA ARG A 376 10.17 11.16 -16.82
C ARG A 376 10.27 9.69 -16.42
N ASN A 377 10.11 9.38 -15.14
CA ASN A 377 10.15 8.00 -14.65
C ASN A 377 9.00 7.15 -15.18
N LEU A 378 7.79 7.73 -15.34
CA LEU A 378 6.65 7.05 -15.96
C LEU A 378 6.89 6.72 -17.43
N THR A 379 7.63 7.58 -18.16
CA THR A 379 7.86 7.41 -19.60
C THR A 379 9.13 6.62 -19.93
N MET A 380 10.18 6.75 -19.09
CA MET A 380 11.51 6.18 -19.37
C MET A 380 11.94 5.09 -18.37
N GLY A 381 11.23 4.95 -17.24
CA GLY A 381 11.63 4.14 -16.09
C GLY A 381 12.76 4.82 -15.28
N PRO A 382 13.03 4.32 -14.06
CA PRO A 382 14.13 4.83 -13.26
C PRO A 382 15.46 4.53 -13.95
N GLN A 383 16.22 5.56 -14.31
CA GLN A 383 17.60 5.39 -14.77
C GLN A 383 18.45 5.11 -13.54
N VAL A 384 18.88 3.87 -13.39
CA VAL A 384 19.92 3.51 -12.42
C VAL A 384 21.25 3.97 -13.01
N ALA A 385 21.91 4.90 -12.34
CA ALA A 385 23.29 5.27 -12.70
C ALA A 385 24.18 4.06 -12.43
N ASP A 386 24.68 3.44 -13.48
CA ASP A 386 25.72 2.42 -13.38
C ASP A 386 27.09 3.11 -13.22
N TRP A 387 27.87 2.67 -12.26
CA TRP A 387 29.24 3.16 -12.00
C TRP A 387 30.17 3.00 -13.20
N SER A 388 29.85 2.13 -14.13
CA SER A 388 30.65 1.83 -15.32
C SER A 388 30.36 2.76 -16.50
N HIS A 389 29.31 3.59 -16.44
CA HIS A 389 28.95 4.48 -17.54
C HIS A 389 29.51 5.88 -17.33
N HIS A 390 30.52 6.19 -18.12
CA HIS A 390 30.99 7.56 -18.31
C HIS A 390 29.86 8.39 -18.93
N VAL A 391 29.32 9.38 -18.19
CA VAL A 391 28.31 10.32 -18.71
C VAL A 391 29.05 11.30 -19.63
N PRO A 392 28.86 11.23 -20.96
CA PRO A 392 29.46 12.24 -21.84
C PRO A 392 28.76 13.57 -21.60
N GLY A 393 29.45 14.56 -21.03
CA GLY A 393 28.93 15.91 -20.92
C GLY A 393 29.19 16.71 -19.63
N GLN A 394 29.76 16.09 -18.59
CA GLN A 394 30.30 16.85 -17.45
C GLN A 394 31.83 17.02 -17.59
N GLY A 395 32.24 17.62 -18.69
CA GLY A 395 33.58 18.17 -18.82
C GLY A 395 33.71 19.40 -17.92
N ASN A 396 34.66 19.36 -17.00
CA ASN A 396 35.15 20.51 -16.26
C ASN A 396 35.26 21.73 -17.16
N ARG A 397 34.43 22.73 -16.94
CA ARG A 397 34.77 24.09 -17.41
C ARG A 397 35.88 24.59 -16.49
N PRO A 398 37.07 24.92 -16.99
CA PRO A 398 38.08 25.57 -16.20
C PRO A 398 37.56 26.97 -15.80
N ALA A 399 37.69 27.30 -14.50
CA ALA A 399 37.51 28.63 -14.01
C ALA A 399 38.53 29.54 -14.72
N HIS A 400 38.03 30.48 -15.54
CA HIS A 400 38.84 31.61 -15.97
C HIS A 400 38.71 32.74 -14.93
N HIS A 401 39.84 33.22 -14.54
CA HIS A 401 40.13 34.35 -13.64
C HIS A 401 39.27 35.59 -13.81
#